data_7edefa1b55a6d5c37b0aff06d6293bad
#
_entry.id   7edefa1b55a6d5c37b0aff06d6293bad
#
_cell.length_a   1.000
_cell.length_b   1.000
_cell.length_c   1.000
_cell.angle_alpha   90.00
_cell.angle_beta   90.00
_cell.angle_gamma   90.00
#
_symmetry.space_group_name_H-M   'P 1'
#
loop_
_entity.id
_entity.type
_entity.pdbx_description
1 polymer ?
#
loop_
_entity_poly.entity_id
_entity_poly.type
_entity_poly.pdbx_seq_one_letter_code
_entity_poly.pdbx_strand_id
1 'polypeptide(L)' 'MTKKILNVKGLKCPIPVLKAEKVLKKLKTGDILEVLTTDPQAIKDFQAFCEVTKCLFQSSNKKKGIIKISICKSL' A
#
# COMPACT_ATOMS: atom_id res chain seq x y z
N MET A 1 -17.46 1.80 4.27
CA MET A 1 -16.01 1.65 4.13
C MET A 1 -15.70 0.84 2.89
N THR A 2 -14.79 1.32 2.09
CA THR A 2 -14.41 0.67 0.84
C THR A 2 -13.03 0.05 0.97
N LYS A 3 -12.87 -1.14 0.41
CA LYS A 3 -11.59 -1.83 0.39
C LYS A 3 -11.18 -2.01 -1.07
N LYS A 4 -10.03 -1.50 -1.43
CA LYS A 4 -9.52 -1.57 -2.79
C LYS A 4 -8.26 -2.44 -2.80
N ILE A 5 -8.13 -3.27 -3.83
CA ILE A 5 -6.95 -4.12 -3.98
C ILE A 5 -6.11 -3.60 -5.15
N LEU A 6 -4.83 -3.39 -4.90
CA LEU A 6 -3.89 -2.93 -5.92
C LEU A 6 -2.83 -4.01 -6.13
N ASN A 7 -2.78 -4.56 -7.33
CA ASN A 7 -1.80 -5.59 -7.68
C ASN A 7 -0.60 -4.94 -8.36
N VAL A 8 0.53 -4.94 -7.66
CA VAL A 8 1.80 -4.44 -8.20
C VAL A 8 2.88 -5.52 -8.14
N LYS A 9 2.47 -6.78 -8.20
CA LYS A 9 3.43 -7.88 -8.23
C LYS A 9 4.33 -7.74 -9.44
N GLY A 10 5.62 -8.03 -9.26
CA GLY A 10 6.60 -7.93 -10.34
C GLY A 10 7.15 -6.54 -10.58
N LEU A 11 6.57 -5.52 -9.94
CA LEU A 11 7.05 -4.15 -10.08
C LEU A 11 8.02 -3.80 -8.95
N LYS A 12 9.01 -2.99 -9.26
CA LYS A 12 10.03 -2.58 -8.31
C LYS A 12 9.83 -1.14 -7.84
N CYS A 13 10.35 -0.85 -6.66
CA CYS A 13 10.37 0.50 -6.11
C CYS A 13 10.96 1.50 -7.13
N PRO A 14 10.37 2.69 -7.28
CA PRO A 14 9.28 3.25 -6.47
C PRO A 14 7.89 3.07 -7.09
N ILE A 15 7.76 2.24 -8.12
CA ILE A 15 6.51 2.12 -8.87
C ILE A 15 5.32 1.69 -8.02
N PRO A 16 5.44 0.69 -7.11
CA PRO A 16 4.30 0.32 -6.27
C PRO A 16 3.76 1.50 -5.45
N VAL A 17 4.65 2.31 -4.87
CA VAL A 17 4.24 3.46 -4.07
C VAL A 17 3.53 4.51 -4.93
N LEU A 18 4.05 4.76 -6.13
CA LEU A 18 3.45 5.75 -7.03
C LEU A 18 2.04 5.33 -7.46
N LYS A 19 1.86 4.05 -7.74
CA LYS A 19 0.53 3.54 -8.10
C LYS A 19 -0.43 3.59 -6.93
N ALA A 20 0.05 3.26 -5.73
CA ALA A 20 -0.77 3.33 -4.52
C ALA A 20 -1.20 4.76 -4.22
N GLU A 21 -0.31 5.73 -4.43
CA GLU A 21 -0.65 7.13 -4.22
C GLU A 21 -1.83 7.56 -5.09
N LYS A 22 -1.80 7.16 -6.36
CA LYS A 22 -2.89 7.49 -7.28
C LYS A 22 -4.22 6.90 -6.83
N VAL A 23 -4.20 5.67 -6.35
CA VAL A 23 -5.41 5.00 -5.87
C VAL A 23 -5.91 5.66 -4.59
N LEU A 24 -5.00 5.96 -3.65
CA LEU A 24 -5.37 6.57 -2.38
C LEU A 24 -6.03 7.94 -2.56
N LYS A 25 -5.64 8.69 -3.59
CA LYS A 25 -6.26 9.98 -3.86
C LYS A 25 -7.74 9.85 -4.21
N LYS A 26 -8.15 8.69 -4.71
CA LYS A 26 -9.53 8.43 -5.09
C LYS A 26 -10.34 7.83 -3.94
N LEU A 27 -9.69 7.40 -2.88
CA LEU A 27 -10.35 6.82 -1.72
C LEU A 27 -10.75 7.89 -0.72
N LYS A 28 -11.72 7.53 0.12
CA LYS A 28 -12.17 8.42 1.19
C LYS A 28 -11.53 8.04 2.51
N THR A 29 -11.56 8.96 3.46
CA THR A 29 -11.05 8.70 4.80
C THR A 29 -11.74 7.46 5.38
N GLY A 30 -10.93 6.54 5.88
CA GLY A 30 -11.43 5.28 6.43
C GLY A 30 -11.39 4.12 5.45
N ASP A 31 -11.21 4.41 4.16
CA ASP A 31 -11.09 3.35 3.16
C ASP A 31 -9.74 2.65 3.28
N ILE A 32 -9.72 1.38 2.93
CA ILE A 32 -8.53 0.55 3.05
C ILE A 32 -8.00 0.19 1.66
N LEU A 33 -6.70 0.32 1.49
CA LEU A 33 -6.01 -0.12 0.27
C LEU A 33 -5.15 -1.33 0.62
N GLU A 34 -5.38 -2.44 -0.08
CA GLU A 34 -4.53 -3.62 0.05
C GLU A 34 -3.61 -3.66 -1.16
N VAL A 35 -2.30 -3.65 -0.92
CA VAL A 35 -1.29 -3.70 -1.97
C VAL A 35 -0.67 -5.09 -2.01
N LEU A 36 -0.66 -5.69 -3.18
CA LEU A 36 0.00 -6.98 -3.39
C LEU A 36 1.30 -6.74 -4.15
N THR A 37 2.42 -7.08 -3.54
CA THR A 37 3.73 -6.85 -4.12
C THR A 37 4.64 -8.06 -3.91
N THR A 38 5.68 -8.17 -4.72
CA THR A 38 6.70 -9.20 -4.56
C THR A 38 8.05 -8.61 -4.20
N ASP A 39 8.13 -7.28 -4.05
CA ASP A 39 9.37 -6.59 -3.71
C ASP A 39 9.48 -6.41 -2.19
N PRO A 40 10.46 -7.07 -1.52
CA PRO A 40 10.61 -6.92 -0.07
C PRO A 40 10.87 -5.49 0.37
N GLN A 41 11.45 -4.66 -0.49
CA GLN A 41 11.74 -3.26 -0.18
C GLN A 41 10.46 -2.44 -0.06
N ALA A 42 9.35 -2.92 -0.64
CA ALA A 42 8.09 -2.19 -0.63
C ALA A 42 7.57 -1.95 0.80
N ILE A 43 7.85 -2.85 1.73
CA ILE A 43 7.38 -2.67 3.11
C ILE A 43 7.94 -1.37 3.68
N LYS A 44 9.25 -1.16 3.56
CA LYS A 44 9.88 0.06 4.06
C LYS A 44 9.41 1.30 3.31
N ASP A 45 9.25 1.16 1.99
CA ASP A 45 8.79 2.27 1.15
C ASP A 45 7.38 2.71 1.54
N PHE A 46 6.49 1.76 1.80
CA PHE A 46 5.13 2.09 2.21
C PHE A 46 5.06 2.63 3.63
N GLN A 47 5.94 2.16 4.52
CA GLN A 47 6.02 2.74 5.85
C GLN A 47 6.41 4.21 5.79
N ALA A 48 7.41 4.54 4.98
CA ALA A 48 7.83 5.93 4.79
C ALA A 48 6.73 6.76 4.12
N PHE A 49 6.07 6.18 3.13
CA PHE A 49 4.96 6.83 2.44
C PHE A 49 3.83 7.18 3.40
N CYS A 50 3.46 6.24 4.26
CA CYS A 50 2.39 6.47 5.23
C CYS A 50 2.78 7.53 6.26
N GLU A 51 4.05 7.58 6.62
CA GLU A 51 4.54 8.59 7.55
C GLU A 51 4.41 9.98 6.95
N VAL A 52 4.76 10.14 5.68
CA VAL A 52 4.69 11.43 4.98
C VAL A 52 3.24 11.84 4.72
N THR A 53 2.40 10.91 4.30
CA THR A 53 1.01 11.21 3.92
C THR A 53 0.04 11.15 5.08
N LYS A 54 0.49 10.72 6.26
CA LYS A 54 -0.35 10.53 7.45
C LYS A 54 -1.39 9.44 7.30
N CYS A 55 -1.23 8.56 6.32
CA CYS A 55 -2.04 7.36 6.23
C CYS A 55 -1.59 6.35 7.29
N LEU A 56 -2.48 5.44 7.65
CA LEU A 56 -2.16 4.41 8.64
C LEU A 56 -1.65 3.16 7.97
N PHE A 57 -0.43 2.77 8.30
CA PHE A 57 0.12 1.49 7.87
C PHE A 57 -0.42 0.42 8.82
N GLN A 58 -1.43 -0.31 8.39
CA GLN A 58 -2.10 -1.26 9.27
C GLN A 58 -1.35 -2.56 9.48
N SER A 59 -0.92 -3.18 8.39
CA SER A 59 -0.26 -4.46 8.50
C SER A 59 0.48 -4.82 7.24
N SER A 60 1.40 -5.75 7.37
CA SER A 60 2.04 -6.40 6.22
C SER A 60 2.12 -7.88 6.51
N ASN A 61 1.90 -8.70 5.48
CA ASN A 61 1.89 -10.13 5.61
C ASN A 61 2.53 -10.73 4.37
N LYS A 62 3.48 -11.65 4.57
CA LYS A 62 4.15 -12.31 3.47
C LYS A 62 3.74 -13.77 3.42
N LYS A 63 3.29 -14.23 2.26
CA LYS A 63 2.90 -15.62 2.07
C LYS A 63 3.26 -16.05 0.65
N LYS A 64 4.06 -17.10 0.54
CA LYS A 64 4.49 -17.66 -0.75
C LYS A 64 5.14 -16.62 -1.67
N GLY A 65 5.97 -15.76 -1.09
CA GLY A 65 6.67 -14.73 -1.87
C GLY A 65 5.85 -13.49 -2.20
N ILE A 66 4.57 -13.49 -1.84
CA ILE A 66 3.70 -12.34 -2.08
C ILE A 66 3.50 -11.60 -0.76
N ILE A 67 3.71 -10.29 -0.79
CA ILE A 67 3.55 -9.43 0.37
C ILE A 67 2.26 -8.64 0.21
N LYS A 68 1.40 -8.72 1.21
CA LYS A 68 0.15 -7.99 1.25
C LYS A 68 0.28 -6.88 2.29
N ILE A 69 0.16 -5.65 1.83
CA ILE A 69 0.28 -4.46 2.69
C ILE A 69 -1.07 -3.79 2.78
N SER A 70 -1.56 -3.58 3.99
CA SER A 70 -2.84 -2.91 4.21
C SER A 70 -2.60 -1.50 4.73
N ILE A 71 -3.19 -0.52 4.04
CA ILE A 71 -3.05 0.89 4.36
C ILE A 71 -4.45 1.49 4.49
N CYS A 72 -4.68 2.21 5.59
CA CYS A 72 -5.95 2.92 5.78
C CYS A 72 -5.75 4.39 5.49
N LYS A 73 -6.62 4.95 4.66
CA LYS A 73 -6.56 6.38 4.37
C LYS A 73 -7.13 7.15 5.55
N SER A 74 -6.32 8.02 6.14
CA SER A 74 -6.71 8.78 7.31
C SER A 74 -6.94 10.27 7.03
N LEU A 75 -6.65 10.72 5.82
CA LEU A 75 -6.86 12.12 5.44
C LEU A 75 -7.61 12.23 4.12
#